data_905fd3cad132d4b27afbe9652007640b
#
_entry.id   905fd3cad132d4b27afbe9652007640b
#
_cell.length_a   1.000
_cell.length_b   1.000
_cell.length_c   1.000
_cell.angle_alpha   90.00
_cell.angle_beta   90.00
_cell.angle_gamma   90.00
#
_symmetry.space_group_name_H-M   'P 1'
#
loop_
_entity.id
_entity.type
_entity.pdbx_description
1 polymer ?
#
loop_
_entity_poly.entity_id
_entity_poly.type
_entity_poly.pdbx_seq_one_letter_code
_entity_poly.pdbx_strand_id
1 'polypeptide(L)'
;QDLYEAIRYLPRNFVDLLFIDPPYNLDKHFNQHNFKKIDLDDYANWIDGWISLLLPLLKSNASIYICADWRSSSAIFEIGRKYFKVRNRITWEREKGRGALKNWKNCLEDIWFFTVSDDYAFNLENVKMKRKVLAPYTQHDGKPKDWEKSESGNYRITHPSNLWTDLTVPF
;
A
#
# COMPACT_ATOMS: atom_id res chain seq x y z
N GLN A 1 -15.41 3.92 17.27
CA GLN A 1 -14.66 3.53 18.46
C GLN A 1 -13.23 4.06 18.32
N ASP A 2 -12.68 4.64 19.36
CA ASP A 2 -11.32 5.16 19.36
C ASP A 2 -10.30 4.01 19.41
N LEU A 3 -9.22 4.11 18.62
CA LEU A 3 -8.19 3.08 18.55
C LEU A 3 -7.46 2.92 19.91
N TYR A 4 -7.15 4.03 20.56
CA TYR A 4 -6.43 4.03 21.84
C TYR A 4 -7.23 3.36 22.96
N GLU A 5 -8.55 3.43 22.90
CA GLU A 5 -9.42 2.70 23.82
C GLU A 5 -9.52 1.22 23.43
N ALA A 6 -9.75 0.93 22.14
CA ALA A 6 -9.99 -0.43 21.67
C ALA A 6 -8.80 -1.36 21.91
N ILE A 7 -7.57 -0.87 21.70
CA ILE A 7 -6.33 -1.65 21.88
C ILE A 7 -6.23 -2.30 23.28
N ARG A 8 -6.74 -1.64 24.32
CA ARG A 8 -6.66 -2.14 25.69
C ARG A 8 -7.40 -3.46 25.93
N TYR A 9 -8.36 -3.78 25.06
CA TYR A 9 -9.20 -4.97 25.14
C TYR A 9 -8.81 -6.05 24.14
N LEU A 10 -7.84 -5.79 23.27
CA LEU A 10 -7.41 -6.73 22.24
C LEU A 10 -6.34 -7.69 22.79
N PRO A 11 -6.40 -8.98 22.42
CA PRO A 11 -5.38 -9.95 22.81
C PRO A 11 -4.04 -9.62 22.15
N ARG A 12 -2.97 -10.09 22.78
CA ARG A 12 -1.63 -9.98 22.19
C ARG A 12 -1.42 -11.05 21.12
N ASN A 13 -0.57 -10.77 20.14
CA ASN A 13 -0.05 -11.74 19.17
C ASN A 13 -1.14 -12.50 18.41
N PHE A 14 -2.16 -11.78 17.92
CA PHE A 14 -3.29 -12.38 17.21
C PHE A 14 -3.48 -11.85 15.78
N VAL A 15 -2.86 -10.71 15.43
CA VAL A 15 -3.02 -10.06 14.12
C VAL A 15 -2.04 -10.65 13.12
N ASP A 16 -2.57 -11.27 12.05
CA ASP A 16 -1.79 -11.76 10.92
C ASP A 16 -1.57 -10.70 9.84
N LEU A 17 -2.60 -9.86 9.63
CA LEU A 17 -2.60 -8.78 8.63
C LEU A 17 -3.13 -7.50 9.25
N LEU A 18 -2.35 -6.44 9.15
CA LEU A 18 -2.73 -5.09 9.55
C LEU A 18 -2.81 -4.21 8.30
N PHE A 19 -4.01 -3.72 7.97
CA PHE A 19 -4.21 -2.76 6.90
C PHE A 19 -4.76 -1.46 7.49
N ILE A 20 -4.05 -0.36 7.27
CA ILE A 20 -4.38 0.95 7.85
C ILE A 20 -4.44 2.01 6.76
N ASP A 21 -5.55 2.76 6.76
CA ASP A 21 -5.72 4.00 6.00
C ASP A 21 -5.88 5.14 7.00
N PRO A 22 -4.77 5.72 7.49
CA PRO A 22 -4.81 6.73 8.53
C PRO A 22 -5.32 8.07 7.96
N PRO A 23 -5.83 8.98 8.78
CA PRO A 23 -6.06 10.35 8.35
C PRO A 23 -4.76 10.95 7.80
N TYR A 24 -4.76 11.35 6.53
CA TYR A 24 -3.61 12.01 5.91
C TYR A 24 -3.43 13.42 6.50
N ASN A 25 -2.20 13.89 6.51
CA ASN A 25 -1.86 15.23 7.04
C ASN A 25 -2.38 16.36 6.14
N LEU A 26 -3.70 16.48 6.07
CA LEU A 26 -4.43 17.42 5.21
C LEU A 26 -5.49 18.16 6.01
N ASP A 27 -5.78 19.41 5.60
CA ASP A 27 -6.96 20.11 6.09
C ASP A 27 -8.22 19.46 5.50
N LYS A 28 -8.97 18.72 6.32
CA LYS A 28 -10.21 18.07 5.90
C LYS A 28 -11.28 18.17 7.00
N HIS A 29 -12.51 18.34 6.54
CA HIS A 29 -13.71 18.24 7.37
C HIS A 29 -14.42 16.93 7.06
N PHE A 30 -14.55 16.08 8.07
CA PHE A 30 -15.35 14.86 8.01
C PHE A 30 -16.46 14.92 9.06
N ASN A 31 -17.69 15.12 8.66
CA ASN A 31 -18.83 15.21 9.57
C ASN A 31 -18.58 16.19 10.74
N GLN A 32 -18.35 15.65 11.94
CA GLN A 32 -18.10 16.43 13.15
C GLN A 32 -16.59 16.54 13.50
N HIS A 33 -15.70 15.94 12.69
CA HIS A 33 -14.25 15.94 12.95
C HIS A 33 -13.53 16.85 11.96
N ASN A 34 -12.77 17.79 12.49
CA ASN A 34 -11.92 18.69 11.72
C ASN A 34 -10.46 18.21 11.84
N PHE A 35 -9.91 17.73 10.74
CA PHE A 35 -8.49 17.45 10.65
C PHE A 35 -7.78 18.71 10.14
N LYS A 36 -6.84 19.20 10.91
CA LYS A 36 -5.95 20.28 10.49
C LYS A 36 -4.60 19.70 10.11
N LYS A 37 -4.03 20.21 9.05
CA LYS A 37 -2.65 19.92 8.69
C LYS A 37 -1.73 20.43 9.80
N ILE A 38 -0.81 19.57 10.25
CA ILE A 38 0.23 19.88 11.23
C ILE A 38 1.61 19.78 10.56
N ASP A 39 2.64 20.17 11.28
CA ASP A 39 4.03 19.96 10.83
C ASP A 39 4.30 18.46 10.56
N LEU A 40 5.24 18.17 9.67
CA LEU A 40 5.53 16.80 9.28
C LEU A 40 6.16 15.98 10.42
N ASP A 41 6.96 16.63 11.25
CA ASP A 41 7.57 15.97 12.42
C ASP A 41 6.51 15.65 13.48
N ASP A 42 5.56 16.55 13.72
CA ASP A 42 4.43 16.29 14.61
C ASP A 42 3.54 15.16 14.08
N TYR A 43 3.32 15.13 12.77
CA TYR A 43 2.60 14.03 12.13
C TYR A 43 3.35 12.71 12.26
N ALA A 44 4.67 12.70 12.09
CA ALA A 44 5.51 11.51 12.28
C ALA A 44 5.45 11.03 13.76
N ASN A 45 5.52 11.95 14.72
CA ASN A 45 5.39 11.62 16.15
C ASN A 45 4.01 11.02 16.46
N TRP A 46 2.96 11.53 15.85
CA TRP A 46 1.61 10.96 15.99
C TRP A 46 1.54 9.53 15.41
N ILE A 47 2.15 9.29 14.23
CA ILE A 47 2.25 7.95 13.63
C ILE A 47 3.01 7.00 14.57
N ASP A 48 4.16 7.43 15.07
CA ASP A 48 5.01 6.65 15.98
C ASP A 48 4.23 6.22 17.24
N GLY A 49 3.41 7.12 17.77
CA GLY A 49 2.57 6.86 18.92
C GLY A 49 1.59 5.70 18.72
N TRP A 50 0.80 5.71 17.64
CA TRP A 50 -0.17 4.63 17.44
C TRP A 50 0.45 3.35 16.85
N ILE A 51 1.51 3.42 16.05
CA ILE A 51 2.23 2.21 15.60
C ILE A 51 2.80 1.45 16.79
N SER A 52 3.46 2.15 17.70
CA SER A 52 4.05 1.52 18.90
C SER A 52 3.03 0.74 19.74
N LEU A 53 1.80 1.25 19.82
CA LEU A 53 0.70 0.59 20.55
C LEU A 53 0.19 -0.67 19.83
N LEU A 54 0.34 -0.76 18.51
CA LEU A 54 -0.11 -1.92 17.73
C LEU A 54 0.89 -3.09 17.77
N LEU A 55 2.17 -2.84 18.06
CA LEU A 55 3.20 -3.87 18.04
C LEU A 55 2.87 -5.12 18.86
N PRO A 56 2.36 -5.00 20.11
CA PRO A 56 2.05 -6.17 20.91
C PRO A 56 0.93 -7.06 20.34
N LEU A 57 0.12 -6.54 19.41
CA LEU A 57 -0.99 -7.26 18.82
C LEU A 57 -0.54 -8.12 17.63
N LEU A 58 0.58 -7.77 17.00
CA LEU A 58 1.07 -8.41 15.77
C LEU A 58 1.70 -9.76 16.08
N LYS A 59 1.44 -10.73 15.22
CA LYS A 59 2.20 -11.99 15.20
C LYS A 59 3.60 -11.75 14.64
N SER A 60 4.53 -12.64 14.95
CA SER A 60 5.92 -12.57 14.47
C SER A 60 6.03 -12.64 12.93
N ASN A 61 5.05 -13.20 12.26
CA ASN A 61 4.95 -13.34 10.80
C ASN A 61 3.92 -12.38 10.17
N ALA A 62 3.43 -11.38 10.90
CA ALA A 62 2.42 -10.46 10.42
C ALA A 62 2.91 -9.58 9.26
N SER A 63 1.96 -9.29 8.36
CA SER A 63 2.10 -8.34 7.26
C SER A 63 1.38 -7.04 7.57
N ILE A 64 1.97 -5.91 7.21
CA ILE A 64 1.45 -4.58 7.51
C ILE A 64 1.39 -3.76 6.23
N TYR A 65 0.22 -3.16 5.94
CA TYR A 65 0.02 -2.23 4.84
C TYR A 65 -0.49 -0.90 5.40
N ILE A 66 0.17 0.20 5.05
CA ILE A 66 -0.20 1.53 5.53
C ILE A 66 -0.33 2.46 4.33
N CYS A 67 -1.53 3.01 4.14
CA CYS A 67 -1.82 3.99 3.10
C CYS A 67 -1.26 5.36 3.45
N ALA A 68 -0.87 6.11 2.43
CA ALA A 68 -0.38 7.47 2.55
C ALA A 68 -0.62 8.28 1.28
N ASP A 69 -0.89 9.57 1.42
CA ASP A 69 -0.74 10.49 0.30
C ASP A 69 0.76 10.82 0.07
N TRP A 70 1.07 11.46 -1.07
CA TRP A 70 2.45 11.77 -1.44
C TRP A 70 3.19 12.66 -0.42
N ARG A 71 2.47 13.42 0.42
CA ARG A 71 3.06 14.32 1.43
C ARG A 71 3.40 13.58 2.72
N SER A 72 2.51 12.69 3.15
CA SER A 72 2.68 11.91 4.38
C SER A 72 3.46 10.61 4.17
N SER A 73 3.68 10.20 2.92
CA SER A 73 4.35 8.94 2.55
C SER A 73 5.76 8.80 3.16
N SER A 74 6.54 9.90 3.18
CA SER A 74 7.87 9.89 3.79
C SER A 74 7.84 9.65 5.30
N ALA A 75 6.88 10.24 6.02
CA ALA A 75 6.72 10.03 7.45
C ALA A 75 6.32 8.57 7.76
N ILE A 76 5.39 8.00 6.99
CA ILE A 76 5.02 6.58 7.11
C ILE A 76 6.24 5.67 6.91
N PHE A 77 7.06 5.95 5.89
CA PHE A 77 8.28 5.17 5.64
C PHE A 77 9.27 5.28 6.80
N GLU A 78 9.59 6.49 7.23
CA GLU A 78 10.61 6.72 8.28
C GLU A 78 10.20 6.11 9.62
N ILE A 79 8.93 6.19 9.98
CA ILE A 79 8.44 5.57 11.21
C ILE A 79 8.29 4.06 11.04
N GLY A 80 7.71 3.61 9.91
CA GLY A 80 7.50 2.18 9.67
C GLY A 80 8.80 1.36 9.71
N ARG A 81 9.88 1.88 9.13
CA ARG A 81 11.19 1.20 9.13
C ARG A 81 11.88 1.11 10.49
N LYS A 82 11.43 1.85 11.49
CA LYS A 82 11.94 1.70 12.87
C LYS A 82 11.47 0.38 13.50
N TYR A 83 10.27 -0.06 13.13
CA TYR A 83 9.57 -1.19 13.78
C TYR A 83 9.49 -2.43 12.90
N PHE A 84 9.51 -2.25 11.57
CA PHE A 84 9.20 -3.29 10.61
C PHE A 84 10.26 -3.40 9.52
N LYS A 85 10.29 -4.55 8.85
CA LYS A 85 11.07 -4.75 7.64
C LYS A 85 10.31 -4.18 6.45
N VAL A 86 10.90 -3.24 5.74
CA VAL A 86 10.33 -2.65 4.53
C VAL A 86 10.38 -3.68 3.40
N ARG A 87 9.26 -3.91 2.73
CA ARG A 87 9.16 -4.80 1.56
C ARG A 87 9.00 -4.04 0.27
N ASN A 88 7.94 -3.25 0.15
CA ASN A 88 7.66 -2.47 -1.04
C ASN A 88 6.98 -1.14 -0.69
N ARG A 89 7.13 -0.19 -1.61
CA ARG A 89 6.15 0.87 -1.82
C ARG A 89 5.28 0.46 -3.00
N ILE A 90 3.99 0.35 -2.79
CA ILE A 90 2.99 0.15 -3.82
C ILE A 90 2.44 1.53 -4.17
N THR A 91 2.46 1.89 -5.44
CA THR A 91 1.86 3.12 -5.94
C THR A 91 0.52 2.79 -6.56
N TRP A 92 -0.54 3.36 -6.00
CA TRP A 92 -1.90 3.13 -6.46
C TRP A 92 -2.39 4.35 -7.25
N GLU A 93 -2.72 4.13 -8.52
CA GLU A 93 -3.30 5.16 -9.38
C GLU A 93 -4.75 5.42 -8.98
N ARG A 94 -5.05 6.70 -8.73
CA ARG A 94 -6.39 7.20 -8.40
C ARG A 94 -6.80 8.20 -9.45
N GLU A 95 -7.89 7.95 -10.16
CA GLU A 95 -8.40 8.91 -11.14
C GLU A 95 -8.86 10.25 -10.52
N LYS A 96 -8.91 10.30 -9.20
CA LYS A 96 -9.32 11.47 -8.44
C LYS A 96 -8.22 12.50 -8.34
N GLY A 97 -8.57 13.70 -8.63
CA GLY A 97 -7.74 14.87 -8.39
C GLY A 97 -8.25 16.03 -9.22
N ARG A 98 -8.42 17.17 -8.59
CA ARG A 98 -8.66 18.41 -9.31
C ARG A 98 -7.39 18.78 -10.06
N GLY A 99 -7.54 19.33 -11.27
CA GLY A 99 -6.41 19.86 -12.01
C GLY A 99 -5.67 20.92 -11.18
N ALA A 100 -4.37 20.98 -11.33
CA ALA A 100 -3.54 22.01 -10.73
C ALA A 100 -3.11 23.00 -11.81
N LEU A 101 -3.07 24.27 -11.46
CA LEU A 101 -2.75 25.34 -12.43
C LEU A 101 -1.24 25.59 -12.53
N LYS A 102 -0.47 25.30 -11.46
CA LYS A 102 0.95 25.62 -11.35
C LYS A 102 1.85 24.44 -10.98
N ASN A 103 1.28 23.22 -10.89
CA ASN A 103 2.01 21.99 -10.61
C ASN A 103 1.31 20.80 -11.26
N TRP A 104 1.86 19.61 -11.08
CA TRP A 104 1.28 18.37 -11.60
C TRP A 104 0.05 17.96 -10.80
N LYS A 105 -0.99 17.47 -11.50
CA LYS A 105 -2.15 16.85 -10.87
C LYS A 105 -1.71 15.62 -10.08
N ASN A 106 -2.06 15.58 -8.79
CA ASN A 106 -1.85 14.38 -7.99
C ASN A 106 -2.92 13.33 -8.31
N CYS A 107 -2.51 12.18 -8.79
CA CYS A 107 -3.38 11.04 -9.11
C CYS A 107 -2.93 9.75 -8.44
N LEU A 108 -2.03 9.81 -7.47
CA LEU A 108 -1.43 8.65 -6.84
C LEU A 108 -1.62 8.67 -5.32
N GLU A 109 -1.72 7.47 -4.75
CA GLU A 109 -1.54 7.21 -3.32
C GLU A 109 -0.48 6.13 -3.14
N ASP A 110 0.27 6.17 -2.07
CA ASP A 110 1.24 5.15 -1.70
C ASP A 110 0.63 4.17 -0.68
N ILE A 111 0.99 2.90 -0.80
CA ILE A 111 0.72 1.90 0.21
C ILE A 111 2.07 1.27 0.57
N TRP A 112 2.53 1.52 1.79
CA TRP A 112 3.75 0.91 2.27
C TRP A 112 3.49 -0.49 2.78
N PHE A 113 4.18 -1.47 2.19
CA PHE A 113 4.17 -2.86 2.63
C PHE A 113 5.37 -3.15 3.51
N PHE A 114 5.07 -3.58 4.73
CA PHE A 114 6.04 -4.00 5.72
C PHE A 114 5.72 -5.40 6.23
N THR A 115 6.69 -6.01 6.93
CA THR A 115 6.49 -7.25 7.68
C THR A 115 7.21 -7.19 9.01
N VAL A 116 6.72 -7.95 9.99
CA VAL A 116 7.39 -8.05 11.31
C VAL A 116 8.72 -8.78 11.17
N SER A 117 8.76 -9.87 10.38
CA SER A 117 9.96 -10.68 10.15
C SER A 117 10.10 -11.07 8.67
N ASP A 118 11.12 -11.88 8.35
CA ASP A 118 11.27 -12.45 7.01
C ASP A 118 10.37 -13.67 6.78
N ASP A 119 9.86 -14.26 7.85
CA ASP A 119 8.87 -15.35 7.80
C ASP A 119 7.47 -14.73 7.77
N TYR A 120 6.94 -14.51 6.57
CA TYR A 120 5.59 -13.97 6.36
C TYR A 120 4.88 -14.67 5.20
N ALA A 121 3.57 -14.72 5.24
CA ALA A 121 2.76 -15.30 4.18
C ALA A 121 2.60 -14.34 3.00
N PHE A 122 2.99 -14.78 1.80
CA PHE A 122 2.70 -14.08 0.54
C PHE A 122 2.28 -15.11 -0.51
N ASN A 123 0.99 -15.21 -0.77
CA ASN A 123 0.45 -16.18 -1.72
C ASN A 123 0.56 -15.65 -3.16
N LEU A 124 1.77 -15.80 -3.73
CA LEU A 124 2.12 -15.29 -5.05
C LEU A 124 1.19 -15.81 -6.16
N GLU A 125 0.78 -17.07 -6.08
CA GLU A 125 -0.05 -17.70 -7.14
C GLU A 125 -1.42 -17.01 -7.24
N ASN A 126 -1.99 -16.59 -6.13
CA ASN A 126 -3.31 -15.96 -6.09
C ASN A 126 -3.32 -14.49 -6.58
N VAL A 127 -2.14 -13.89 -6.70
CA VAL A 127 -2.01 -12.47 -7.12
C VAL A 127 -1.29 -12.31 -8.46
N LYS A 128 -1.01 -13.41 -9.16
CA LYS A 128 -0.50 -13.36 -10.53
C LYS A 128 -1.52 -12.72 -11.46
N MET A 129 -1.03 -11.96 -12.43
CA MET A 129 -1.83 -11.16 -13.34
C MET A 129 -1.66 -11.64 -14.79
N LYS A 130 -2.77 -11.74 -15.54
CA LYS A 130 -2.75 -11.92 -16.99
C LYS A 130 -2.55 -10.57 -17.65
N ARG A 131 -1.42 -10.38 -18.33
CA ARG A 131 -1.09 -9.12 -19.00
C ARG A 131 -0.90 -9.32 -20.50
N LYS A 132 -1.36 -8.33 -21.28
CA LYS A 132 -1.10 -8.27 -22.72
C LYS A 132 0.39 -8.05 -22.98
N VAL A 133 0.95 -8.81 -23.93
CA VAL A 133 2.35 -8.68 -24.33
C VAL A 133 2.46 -7.66 -25.45
N LEU A 134 3.16 -6.57 -25.21
CA LEU A 134 3.37 -5.49 -26.19
C LEU A 134 4.55 -5.81 -27.14
N ALA A 135 5.58 -6.51 -26.63
CA ALA A 135 6.74 -6.93 -27.39
C ALA A 135 6.96 -8.44 -27.17
N PRO A 136 6.39 -9.30 -28.05
CA PRO A 136 6.48 -10.74 -27.88
C PRO A 136 7.88 -11.26 -28.22
N TYR A 137 8.63 -11.65 -27.19
CA TYR A 137 9.93 -12.33 -27.38
C TYR A 137 9.70 -13.79 -27.74
N THR A 138 10.45 -14.25 -28.73
CA THR A 138 10.48 -15.64 -29.14
C THR A 138 11.83 -16.30 -28.78
N GLN A 139 11.84 -17.62 -28.67
CA GLN A 139 13.03 -18.43 -28.58
C GLN A 139 13.70 -18.53 -29.96
N HIS A 140 14.89 -19.10 -30.02
CA HIS A 140 15.63 -19.29 -31.30
C HIS A 140 14.85 -20.14 -32.32
N ASP A 141 13.96 -21.01 -31.87
CA ASP A 141 13.08 -21.85 -32.70
C ASP A 141 11.78 -21.15 -33.11
N GLY A 142 11.62 -19.86 -32.80
CA GLY A 142 10.44 -19.05 -33.14
C GLY A 142 9.24 -19.23 -32.20
N LYS A 143 9.33 -20.10 -31.20
CA LYS A 143 8.24 -20.28 -30.22
C LYS A 143 8.18 -19.14 -29.20
N PRO A 144 6.98 -18.86 -28.64
CA PRO A 144 6.84 -17.93 -27.51
C PRO A 144 7.76 -18.30 -26.37
N LYS A 145 8.44 -17.30 -25.76
CA LYS A 145 9.33 -17.54 -24.64
C LYS A 145 8.57 -17.71 -23.32
N ASP A 146 7.63 -16.82 -23.04
CA ASP A 146 6.90 -16.74 -21.77
C ASP A 146 5.48 -16.16 -21.94
N TRP A 147 4.90 -16.34 -23.13
CA TRP A 147 3.59 -15.83 -23.45
C TRP A 147 2.80 -16.83 -24.31
N GLU A 148 1.48 -16.66 -24.32
CA GLU A 148 0.55 -17.49 -25.07
C GLU A 148 -0.16 -16.65 -26.13
N LYS A 149 -0.36 -17.24 -27.30
CA LYS A 149 -1.15 -16.65 -28.38
C LYS A 149 -2.61 -17.01 -28.16
N SER A 150 -3.49 -15.99 -28.25
CA SER A 150 -4.93 -16.20 -28.26
C SER A 150 -5.58 -15.39 -29.39
N GLU A 151 -6.87 -15.64 -29.65
CA GLU A 151 -7.64 -14.89 -30.65
C GLU A 151 -7.72 -13.39 -30.34
N SER A 152 -7.69 -13.03 -29.05
CA SER A 152 -7.74 -11.65 -28.56
C SER A 152 -6.36 -10.99 -28.39
N GLY A 153 -5.27 -11.68 -28.74
CA GLY A 153 -3.89 -11.20 -28.67
C GLY A 153 -2.95 -12.11 -27.91
N ASN A 154 -1.75 -11.61 -27.64
CA ASN A 154 -0.71 -12.33 -26.93
C ASN A 154 -0.74 -11.94 -25.44
N TYR A 155 -0.74 -12.92 -24.54
CA TYR A 155 -0.81 -12.71 -23.10
C TYR A 155 0.22 -13.55 -22.36
N ARG A 156 0.61 -13.08 -21.20
CA ARG A 156 1.43 -13.84 -20.26
C ARG A 156 0.92 -13.70 -18.84
N ILE A 157 1.19 -14.70 -18.03
CA ILE A 157 1.00 -14.63 -16.57
C ILE A 157 2.25 -14.00 -15.96
N THR A 158 2.09 -12.93 -15.22
CA THR A 158 3.19 -12.19 -14.60
C THR A 158 3.02 -12.09 -13.09
N HIS A 159 4.12 -11.86 -12.41
CA HIS A 159 4.08 -11.46 -11.00
C HIS A 159 3.30 -10.14 -10.84
N PRO A 160 2.69 -9.91 -9.66
CA PRO A 160 2.02 -8.65 -9.38
C PRO A 160 3.01 -7.49 -9.42
N SER A 161 2.56 -6.37 -9.95
CA SER A 161 3.34 -5.13 -9.94
C SER A 161 3.06 -4.34 -8.66
N ASN A 162 4.04 -3.58 -8.20
CA ASN A 162 3.82 -2.55 -7.18
C ASN A 162 3.26 -1.23 -7.74
N LEU A 163 2.87 -1.20 -9.00
CA LEU A 163 2.07 -0.15 -9.61
C LEU A 163 0.67 -0.70 -9.88
N TRP A 164 -0.32 -0.19 -9.17
CA TRP A 164 -1.72 -0.60 -9.28
C TRP A 164 -2.51 0.44 -10.07
N THR A 165 -2.92 0.07 -11.26
CA THR A 165 -3.64 0.93 -12.22
C THR A 165 -5.04 0.42 -12.56
N ASP A 166 -5.38 -0.77 -12.08
CA ASP A 166 -6.59 -1.52 -12.41
C ASP A 166 -7.60 -1.60 -11.24
N LEU A 167 -7.25 -0.99 -10.10
CA LEU A 167 -8.15 -0.89 -8.94
C LEU A 167 -8.82 0.48 -8.93
N THR A 168 -10.05 0.54 -9.41
CA THR A 168 -10.87 1.75 -9.31
C THR A 168 -11.79 1.66 -8.11
N VAL A 169 -11.94 2.76 -7.38
CA VAL A 169 -12.98 2.88 -6.35
C VAL A 169 -14.19 3.52 -7.01
N PRO A 170 -15.31 2.81 -7.15
CA PRO A 170 -16.53 3.43 -7.63
C PRO A 170 -16.98 4.53 -6.68
N PHE A 171 -17.56 5.59 -7.23
CA PHE A 171 -18.12 6.73 -6.49
C PHE A 171 -19.56 6.46 -6.11
#